data_2a5d8035711eb4bd263822644946735c
#
_entry.id   2a5d8035711eb4bd263822644946735c
#
_cell.length_a   1.000
_cell.length_b   1.000
_cell.length_c   1.000
_cell.angle_alpha   90.00
_cell.angle_beta   90.00
_cell.angle_gamma   90.00
#
_symmetry.space_group_name_H-M   'P 1'
#
loop_
_entity.id
_entity.type
_entity.pdbx_description
1 polymer ?
#
loop_
_entity_poly.entity_id
_entity_poly.type
_entity_poly.pdbx_seq_one_letter_code
_entity_poly.pdbx_strand_id
1 'polypeptide(L)'
;MSALSVHHIGYLVKKIEKATRTFLALGYRMEQDIVYDAFRKVNICFLVKDGCRIELVSPAAEDSVVSGLMKKYKNSPYHICYQTRDFDAAF
;
A
#
# COMPACT_ATOMS: atom_id res chain seq x y z
N MET A 1 9.90 13.10 21.75
CA MET A 1 9.10 12.07 21.08
C MET A 1 8.47 12.67 19.83
N SER A 2 8.49 11.95 18.72
CA SER A 2 7.91 12.45 17.48
C SER A 2 6.39 12.43 17.52
N ALA A 3 5.73 13.46 16.94
CA ALA A 3 4.29 13.47 16.72
C ALA A 3 3.89 12.57 15.54
N LEU A 4 4.86 12.07 14.78
CA LEU A 4 4.63 11.25 13.60
C LEU A 4 4.86 9.78 13.90
N SER A 5 4.02 8.94 13.34
CA SER A 5 4.24 7.50 13.34
C SER A 5 3.91 6.98 11.94
N VAL A 6 4.52 5.86 11.56
CA VAL A 6 4.24 5.26 10.26
C VAL A 6 2.83 4.68 10.30
N HIS A 7 1.95 5.16 9.41
CA HIS A 7 0.61 4.61 9.25
C HIS A 7 0.64 3.36 8.38
N HIS A 8 1.31 3.46 7.25
CA HIS A 8 1.49 2.31 6.38
C HIS A 8 2.63 2.58 5.40
N ILE A 9 3.09 1.49 4.79
CA ILE A 9 4.05 1.55 3.69
C ILE A 9 3.31 1.10 2.44
N GLY A 10 3.33 1.93 1.41
CA GLY A 10 2.75 1.59 0.12
C GLY A 10 3.71 0.68 -0.66
N TYR A 11 3.19 -0.42 -1.15
CA TYR A 11 3.97 -1.41 -1.87
C TYR A 11 3.33 -1.66 -3.23
N LEU A 12 4.05 -1.30 -4.29
CA LEU A 12 3.55 -1.43 -5.65
C LEU A 12 3.79 -2.86 -6.14
N VAL A 13 2.71 -3.52 -6.59
CA VAL A 13 2.78 -4.91 -7.05
C VAL A 13 2.09 -5.04 -8.41
N LYS A 14 2.53 -6.01 -9.18
CA LYS A 14 1.97 -6.25 -10.51
C LYS A 14 0.62 -6.96 -10.41
N LYS A 15 0.53 -7.99 -9.56
CA LYS A 15 -0.69 -8.80 -9.39
C LYS A 15 -1.04 -8.87 -7.92
N ILE A 16 -2.10 -8.18 -7.53
CA ILE A 16 -2.43 -8.01 -6.12
C ILE A 16 -2.83 -9.33 -5.45
N GLU A 17 -3.54 -10.22 -6.13
CA GLU A 17 -3.95 -11.50 -5.55
C GLU A 17 -2.73 -12.35 -5.21
N LYS A 18 -1.75 -12.40 -6.12
CA LYS A 18 -0.52 -13.15 -5.89
C LYS A 18 0.29 -12.56 -4.76
N ALA A 19 0.44 -11.24 -4.75
CA ALA A 19 1.18 -10.54 -3.70
C ALA A 19 0.51 -10.74 -2.34
N THR A 20 -0.82 -10.65 -2.28
CA THR A 20 -1.57 -10.88 -1.06
C THR A 20 -1.28 -12.28 -0.49
N ARG A 21 -1.31 -13.31 -1.33
CA ARG A 21 -1.00 -14.67 -0.90
C ARG A 21 0.41 -14.78 -0.33
N THR A 22 1.37 -14.10 -0.94
CA THR A 22 2.76 -14.09 -0.46
C THR A 22 2.84 -13.48 0.93
N PHE A 23 2.19 -12.34 1.16
CA PHE A 23 2.22 -11.69 2.46
C PHE A 23 1.47 -12.51 3.52
N LEU A 24 0.37 -13.17 3.15
CA LEU A 24 -0.33 -14.06 4.08
C LEU A 24 0.59 -15.22 4.51
N ALA A 25 1.35 -15.77 3.57
CA ALA A 25 2.30 -16.84 3.89
C ALA A 25 3.42 -16.37 4.82
N LEU A 26 3.74 -15.07 4.81
CA LEU A 26 4.73 -14.48 5.70
C LEU A 26 4.16 -14.15 7.09
N GLY A 27 2.89 -14.42 7.32
CA GLY A 27 2.26 -14.19 8.62
C GLY A 27 1.45 -12.91 8.73
N TYR A 28 1.31 -12.15 7.65
CA TYR A 28 0.42 -11.00 7.62
C TYR A 28 -1.03 -11.45 7.62
N ARG A 29 -1.92 -10.59 8.08
CA ARG A 29 -3.37 -10.81 7.97
C ARG A 29 -4.00 -9.66 7.22
N MET A 30 -5.08 -9.93 6.52
CA MET A 30 -5.80 -8.89 5.78
C MET A 30 -6.57 -8.01 6.74
N GLU A 31 -6.34 -6.71 6.66
CA GLU A 31 -7.13 -5.73 7.41
C GLU A 31 -8.43 -5.45 6.69
N GLN A 32 -8.41 -5.48 5.37
CA GLN A 32 -9.60 -5.39 4.53
C GLN A 32 -9.35 -6.15 3.23
N ASP A 33 -10.44 -6.55 2.58
CA ASP A 33 -10.37 -7.23 1.30
C ASP A 33 -9.83 -6.30 0.21
N ILE A 34 -9.45 -6.90 -0.92
CA ILE A 34 -9.02 -6.15 -2.09
C ILE A 34 -10.17 -5.26 -2.58
N VAL A 35 -9.90 -3.96 -2.74
CA VAL A 35 -10.88 -2.97 -3.19
C VAL A 35 -10.37 -2.31 -4.45
N TYR A 36 -11.28 -2.02 -5.36
CA TYR A 36 -10.96 -1.25 -6.56
C TYR A 36 -11.20 0.24 -6.30
N ASP A 37 -10.19 1.06 -6.56
CA ASP A 37 -10.29 2.52 -6.52
C ASP A 37 -10.47 3.02 -7.94
N ALA A 38 -11.69 3.42 -8.28
CA ALA A 38 -12.04 3.84 -9.64
C ALA A 38 -11.36 5.16 -10.04
N PHE A 39 -11.11 6.03 -9.07
CA PHE A 39 -10.49 7.32 -9.35
C PHE A 39 -9.04 7.16 -9.81
N ARG A 40 -8.27 6.34 -9.09
CA ARG A 40 -6.87 6.07 -9.42
C ARG A 40 -6.69 4.87 -10.33
N LYS A 41 -7.75 4.11 -10.56
CA LYS A 41 -7.75 2.88 -11.36
C LYS A 41 -6.73 1.88 -10.85
N VAL A 42 -6.79 1.62 -9.55
CA VAL A 42 -5.91 0.69 -8.87
C VAL A 42 -6.72 -0.26 -8.01
N ASN A 43 -6.14 -1.44 -7.77
CA ASN A 43 -6.63 -2.35 -6.75
C ASN A 43 -5.80 -2.14 -5.49
N ILE A 44 -6.44 -2.14 -4.33
CA ILE A 44 -5.80 -1.83 -3.06
C ILE A 44 -6.16 -2.91 -2.05
N CYS A 45 -5.18 -3.31 -1.25
CA CYS A 45 -5.37 -4.23 -0.14
C CYS A 45 -4.48 -3.81 1.03
N PHE A 46 -5.03 -3.79 2.24
CA PHE A 46 -4.26 -3.51 3.44
C PHE A 46 -4.01 -4.80 4.22
N LEU A 47 -2.77 -4.99 4.64
CA LEU A 47 -2.34 -6.13 5.44
C LEU A 47 -1.57 -5.64 6.65
N VAL A 48 -1.64 -6.39 7.74
CA VAL A 48 -1.02 -6.01 9.02
C VAL A 48 -0.25 -7.18 9.59
N LYS A 49 0.92 -6.89 10.16
CA LYS A 49 1.69 -7.84 10.95
C LYS A 49 2.51 -7.08 11.98
N ASP A 50 2.37 -7.45 13.25
CA ASP A 50 3.18 -6.89 14.35
C ASP A 50 3.16 -5.37 14.37
N GLY A 51 1.99 -4.78 14.15
CA GLY A 51 1.83 -3.32 14.13
C GLY A 51 2.31 -2.65 12.85
N CYS A 52 2.83 -3.40 11.90
CA CYS A 52 3.24 -2.86 10.60
C CYS A 52 2.09 -3.02 9.60
N ARG A 53 1.65 -1.92 9.02
CA ARG A 53 0.59 -1.91 8.02
C ARG A 53 1.19 -1.70 6.64
N ILE A 54 0.80 -2.54 5.70
CA ILE A 54 1.25 -2.45 4.30
C ILE A 54 0.02 -2.24 3.41
N GLU A 55 0.12 -1.28 2.51
CA GLU A 55 -0.86 -1.08 1.46
C GLU A 55 -0.31 -1.67 0.17
N LEU A 56 -0.92 -2.74 -0.33
CA LEU A 56 -0.59 -3.26 -1.65
C LEU A 56 -1.42 -2.50 -2.69
N VAL A 57 -0.76 -2.06 -3.73
CA VAL A 57 -1.41 -1.31 -4.82
C VAL A 57 -0.96 -1.92 -6.14
N SER A 58 -1.92 -2.28 -6.99
CA SER A 58 -1.61 -2.73 -8.34
C SER A 58 -2.43 -1.93 -9.35
N PRO A 59 -1.87 -1.65 -10.54
CA PRO A 59 -2.65 -0.96 -11.58
C PRO A 59 -3.78 -1.86 -12.07
N ALA A 60 -4.99 -1.29 -12.17
CA ALA A 60 -6.15 -2.00 -12.71
C ALA A 60 -6.39 -1.67 -14.19
N ALA A 61 -5.67 -0.69 -14.73
CA ALA A 61 -5.75 -0.27 -16.13
C ALA A 61 -4.43 0.36 -16.54
N GLU A 62 -4.17 0.40 -17.84
CA GLU A 62 -2.91 0.99 -18.35
C GLU A 62 -2.78 2.46 -18.02
N ASP A 63 -3.89 3.17 -17.95
CA ASP A 63 -3.90 4.60 -17.64
C ASP A 63 -4.02 4.89 -16.13
N SER A 64 -3.79 3.89 -15.29
CA SER A 64 -3.70 4.10 -13.84
C SER A 64 -2.54 5.02 -13.51
N VAL A 65 -2.69 5.80 -12.43
CA VAL A 65 -1.64 6.70 -11.95
C VAL A 65 -0.36 5.97 -11.57
N VAL A 66 -0.44 4.68 -11.27
CA VAL A 66 0.74 3.88 -10.87
C VAL A 66 1.31 3.04 -12.00
N SER A 67 0.68 3.02 -13.18
CA SER A 67 1.14 2.16 -14.27
C SER A 67 2.55 2.51 -14.75
N GLY A 68 2.85 3.81 -14.84
CA GLY A 68 4.20 4.26 -15.20
C GLY A 68 5.24 3.84 -14.19
N LEU A 69 4.91 3.93 -12.91
CA LEU A 69 5.80 3.50 -11.83
C LEU A 69 6.02 1.99 -11.88
N MET A 70 4.97 1.23 -12.16
CA MET A 70 5.08 -0.23 -12.27
C MET A 70 6.02 -0.65 -13.39
N LYS A 71 5.98 0.02 -14.53
CA LYS A 71 6.87 -0.27 -15.65
C LYS A 71 8.32 -0.02 -15.29
N LYS A 72 8.59 1.01 -14.45
CA LYS A 72 9.95 1.40 -14.08
C LYS A 72 10.48 0.61 -12.90
N TYR A 73 9.69 0.45 -11.84
CA TYR A 73 10.18 -0.08 -10.57
C TYR A 73 9.70 -1.51 -10.27
N LYS A 74 8.61 -1.93 -10.91
CA LYS A 74 8.00 -3.24 -10.65
C LYS A 74 7.68 -3.41 -9.15
N ASN A 75 7.57 -4.61 -8.67
CA ASN A 75 7.16 -4.90 -7.29
C ASN A 75 8.10 -4.27 -6.27
N SER A 76 7.73 -3.12 -5.73
CA SER A 76 8.60 -2.42 -4.78
C SER A 76 7.79 -1.49 -3.88
N PRO A 77 8.34 -1.13 -2.69
CA PRO A 77 7.78 -0.05 -1.90
C PRO A 77 7.87 1.25 -2.69
N TYR A 78 6.83 2.08 -2.62
CA TYR A 78 6.83 3.32 -3.38
C TYR A 78 6.43 4.53 -2.56
N HIS A 79 5.84 4.35 -1.38
CA HIS A 79 5.56 5.48 -0.49
C HIS A 79 5.46 5.03 0.95
N ILE A 80 5.66 5.97 1.86
CA ILE A 80 5.42 5.78 3.30
C ILE A 80 4.42 6.84 3.72
N CYS A 81 3.33 6.40 4.36
CA CYS A 81 2.32 7.30 4.88
C CYS A 81 2.47 7.41 6.39
N TYR A 82 2.60 8.63 6.90
CA TYR A 82 2.70 8.91 8.32
C TYR A 82 1.36 9.39 8.84
N GLN A 83 1.03 9.01 10.08
CA GLN A 83 -0.08 9.60 10.79
C GLN A 83 0.47 10.47 11.92
N THR A 84 -0.24 11.52 12.23
CA THR A 84 0.15 12.43 13.30
C THR A 84 -1.02 12.73 14.22
N ARG A 85 -0.73 12.94 15.49
CA ARG A 85 -1.75 13.38 16.45
C ARG A 85 -1.96 14.88 16.43
N ASP A 86 -1.02 15.62 15.85
CA ASP A 86 -1.08 17.06 15.71
C ASP A 86 -0.58 17.43 14.32
N PHE A 87 -1.53 17.54 13.39
CA PHE A 87 -1.21 17.80 11.98
C PHE A 87 -0.48 19.13 11.80
N ASP A 88 -0.93 20.18 12.51
CA ASP A 88 -0.35 21.51 12.36
C ASP A 88 1.11 21.53 12.85
N ALA A 89 1.41 20.81 13.91
CA ALA A 89 2.76 20.75 14.43
C ALA A 89 3.68 19.90 13.54
N ALA A 90 3.12 18.92 12.80
CA ALA A 90 3.91 18.02 11.98
C ALA A 90 4.27 18.64 10.62
N PHE A 91 3.49 19.56 10.16
CA PHE A 91 3.64 20.18 8.86
C PHE A 91 3.61 21.71 8.95
#